data_97b26015fb71717e7cc37cd6174c966a
#
_entry.id   97b26015fb71717e7cc37cd6174c966a
#
_cell.length_a   1.000
_cell.length_b   1.000
_cell.length_c   1.000
_cell.angle_alpha   90.00
_cell.angle_beta   90.00
_cell.angle_gamma   90.00
#
_symmetry.space_group_name_H-M   'P 1'
#
loop_
_entity.id
_entity.type
_entity.pdbx_description
1 polymer ?
#
loop_
_entity_poly.entity_id
_entity_poly.type
_entity_poly.pdbx_seq_one_letter_code
_entity_poly.pdbx_strand_id
1 'polypeptide(L)'
;TNRILSNKASQHFGFTRSVTTNQSYPSSLMGMMALLRQMYHDKEWYKNGNATNKDLSLEALIANEKLVQIFTAEDKLNSLRASKIAKEFGLNYILKGAGNEFERIQEIKKTNASFIIPINFPEAYDVSNPFNANQMELADLRFWNQAPSNLKVLSENGITFALTTDKLKKIEDFRGNLLKAIQFGFDPTKALEALTTTPAALLGKSNEIGSLKTGSYANFIITSGAIFDEKTIVFENWVQGNKYVINDWTVKDIRGEYDLTVSNETYKLKIEGEVAKPKSDITTADKKKVKSNLTFANQWFTLLIKSNDDVKTNFLRLNGLVDNTENLSGKAILNNGSEVTWYAKKTAPFKIVKDSSAVEKPFAVQPVTYPNIAYGNTELPKAQTLLFKNATVWTNEKEGILEQTDVLIKN
;
A
#
# COMPACT_ATOMS: atom_id res chain seq x y z
N THR A 1 -2.15 -3.43 30.62
CA THR A 1 -2.27 -3.56 29.16
C THR A 1 -1.34 -4.66 28.66
N ASN A 2 -1.81 -5.90 28.70
CA ASN A 2 -1.04 -7.11 28.34
C ASN A 2 -0.79 -7.29 26.81
N ARG A 3 -0.88 -6.20 26.00
CA ARG A 3 -0.71 -6.27 24.55
C ARG A 3 0.65 -5.78 24.08
N ILE A 4 1.48 -5.30 24.97
CA ILE A 4 2.84 -4.83 24.64
C ILE A 4 3.79 -6.02 24.75
N LEU A 5 4.39 -6.41 23.61
CA LEU A 5 5.37 -7.50 23.54
C LEU A 5 6.75 -7.04 24.02
N SER A 6 7.10 -5.78 23.80
CA SER A 6 8.37 -5.19 24.24
C SER A 6 8.22 -3.69 24.44
N ASN A 7 8.69 -3.18 25.57
CA ASN A 7 8.72 -1.74 25.84
C ASN A 7 9.82 -1.00 25.07
N LYS A 8 10.87 -1.71 24.65
CA LYS A 8 11.99 -1.22 23.86
C LYS A 8 12.24 -2.20 22.74
N ALA A 9 11.66 -1.94 21.56
CA ALA A 9 11.74 -2.86 20.42
C ALA A 9 12.90 -2.52 19.48
N SER A 10 13.15 -1.23 19.23
CA SER A 10 14.13 -0.76 18.25
C SER A 10 14.69 0.60 18.60
N GLN A 11 15.83 0.93 18.01
CA GLN A 11 16.41 2.25 17.98
C GLN A 11 16.35 2.81 16.56
N HIS A 12 15.97 4.09 16.42
CA HIS A 12 15.73 4.74 15.15
C HIS A 12 16.78 5.79 14.84
N PHE A 13 17.20 5.81 13.58
CA PHE A 13 18.14 6.78 13.01
C PHE A 13 17.59 7.37 11.72
N GLY A 14 18.15 8.48 11.29
CA GLY A 14 17.84 9.14 10.03
C GLY A 14 18.79 10.27 9.72
N PHE A 15 18.74 10.75 8.47
CA PHE A 15 19.45 11.96 8.06
C PHE A 15 18.59 13.23 8.24
N THR A 16 17.74 13.22 9.26
CA THR A 16 16.90 14.37 9.60
C THR A 16 17.25 14.88 10.99
N ARG A 17 17.27 16.20 11.10
CA ARG A 17 17.47 16.84 12.39
C ARG A 17 16.21 16.73 13.26
N SER A 18 16.39 16.54 14.58
CA SER A 18 15.25 16.57 15.48
C SER A 18 14.59 17.96 15.48
N VAL A 19 13.27 17.98 15.42
CA VAL A 19 12.47 19.21 15.49
C VAL A 19 12.47 19.86 16.89
N THR A 20 12.90 19.11 17.91
CA THR A 20 12.91 19.55 19.31
C THR A 20 14.16 20.34 19.68
N THR A 21 15.15 20.47 18.80
CA THR A 21 16.39 21.16 19.06
C THR A 21 16.47 22.49 18.31
N ASN A 22 16.87 23.57 19.00
CA ASN A 22 17.14 24.85 18.36
C ASN A 22 18.55 24.94 17.74
N GLN A 23 19.26 23.82 17.65
CA GLN A 23 20.61 23.80 17.09
C GLN A 23 20.58 24.01 15.58
N SER A 24 21.46 24.84 15.07
CA SER A 24 21.59 25.11 13.64
C SER A 24 22.35 24.01 12.88
N TYR A 25 23.20 23.24 13.56
CA TYR A 25 23.98 22.13 12.98
C TYR A 25 23.38 20.78 13.41
N PRO A 26 23.36 19.77 12.51
CA PRO A 26 23.77 19.81 11.10
C PRO A 26 22.71 20.45 10.19
N SER A 27 23.15 21.26 9.20
CA SER A 27 22.26 21.93 8.22
C SER A 27 22.24 21.25 6.86
N SER A 28 23.11 20.28 6.62
CA SER A 28 23.23 19.57 5.35
C SER A 28 23.35 18.08 5.55
N LEU A 29 23.04 17.30 4.51
CA LEU A 29 23.20 15.84 4.51
C LEU A 29 24.63 15.44 4.85
N MET A 30 25.63 16.15 4.32
CA MET A 30 27.03 15.90 4.61
C MET A 30 27.33 16.10 6.12
N GLY A 31 26.81 17.17 6.69
CA GLY A 31 26.92 17.42 8.14
C GLY A 31 26.24 16.34 8.97
N MET A 32 25.05 15.85 8.56
CA MET A 32 24.35 14.75 9.25
C MET A 32 25.15 13.45 9.20
N MET A 33 25.75 13.12 8.05
CA MET A 33 26.62 11.95 7.94
C MET A 33 27.89 12.07 8.79
N ALA A 34 28.48 13.27 8.86
CA ALA A 34 29.63 13.55 9.71
C ALA A 34 29.29 13.41 11.19
N LEU A 35 28.15 13.98 11.62
CA LEU A 35 27.67 13.86 13.00
C LEU A 35 27.41 12.42 13.43
N LEU A 36 26.79 11.60 12.56
CA LEU A 36 26.58 10.19 12.84
C LEU A 36 27.90 9.45 13.04
N ARG A 37 28.91 9.68 12.18
CA ARG A 37 30.23 9.10 12.33
C ARG A 37 30.89 9.54 13.64
N GLN A 38 30.82 10.83 13.93
CA GLN A 38 31.34 11.38 15.19
C GLN A 38 30.69 10.69 16.39
N MET A 39 29.37 10.56 16.39
CA MET A 39 28.62 9.88 17.46
C MET A 39 29.08 8.44 17.68
N TYR A 40 29.35 7.68 16.60
CA TYR A 40 29.84 6.30 16.74
C TYR A 40 31.30 6.24 17.22
N HIS A 41 32.16 7.17 16.78
CA HIS A 41 33.53 7.26 17.31
C HIS A 41 33.52 7.69 18.78
N ASP A 42 32.71 8.66 19.16
CA ASP A 42 32.57 9.12 20.54
C ASP A 42 32.03 7.99 21.43
N LYS A 43 31.07 7.19 20.94
CA LYS A 43 30.59 5.99 21.65
C LYS A 43 31.72 5.03 21.98
N GLU A 44 32.53 4.67 20.98
CA GLU A 44 33.67 3.74 21.20
C GLU A 44 34.72 4.35 22.13
N TRP A 45 35.05 5.63 21.98
CA TRP A 45 35.95 6.33 22.85
C TRP A 45 35.44 6.35 24.32
N TYR A 46 34.15 6.63 24.50
CA TYR A 46 33.51 6.63 25.81
C TYR A 46 33.49 5.24 26.45
N LYS A 47 33.13 4.21 25.67
CA LYS A 47 33.07 2.82 26.11
C LYS A 47 34.44 2.28 26.58
N ASN A 48 35.51 2.78 26.02
CA ASN A 48 36.88 2.46 26.43
C ASN A 48 37.37 3.15 27.70
N GLY A 49 36.49 3.86 28.41
CA GLY A 49 36.79 4.50 29.70
C GLY A 49 37.61 5.78 29.61
N ASN A 50 37.68 6.41 28.43
CA ASN A 50 38.47 7.62 28.22
C ASN A 50 37.75 8.91 28.73
N ALA A 51 36.46 8.84 29.01
CA ALA A 51 35.68 10.00 29.50
C ALA A 51 35.80 10.17 31.00
N THR A 52 35.99 11.40 31.42
CA THR A 52 36.00 11.79 32.86
C THR A 52 34.59 12.09 33.39
N ASN A 53 33.69 12.50 32.52
CA ASN A 53 32.31 12.86 32.86
C ASN A 53 31.32 11.90 32.22
N LYS A 54 30.18 11.71 32.90
CA LYS A 54 29.08 10.87 32.37
C LYS A 54 28.31 11.64 31.30
N ASP A 55 28.17 10.99 30.10
CA ASP A 55 27.34 11.45 29.00
C ASP A 55 26.12 10.56 28.86
N LEU A 56 24.92 11.09 29.16
CA LEU A 56 23.67 10.34 29.15
C LEU A 56 23.26 9.89 27.72
N SER A 57 23.67 10.65 26.70
CA SER A 57 23.35 10.30 25.31
C SER A 57 24.17 9.10 24.85
N LEU A 58 25.44 9.08 25.15
CA LEU A 58 26.33 7.97 24.85
C LEU A 58 25.98 6.72 25.67
N GLU A 59 25.62 6.89 26.96
CA GLU A 59 25.11 5.80 27.80
C GLU A 59 23.84 5.18 27.19
N ALA A 60 22.89 5.99 26.73
CA ALA A 60 21.67 5.52 26.08
C ALA A 60 21.97 4.79 24.75
N LEU A 61 22.91 5.32 23.97
CA LEU A 61 23.34 4.70 22.72
C LEU A 61 23.96 3.32 22.96
N ILE A 62 24.80 3.17 23.98
CA ILE A 62 25.42 1.91 24.38
C ILE A 62 24.37 0.94 24.92
N ALA A 63 23.48 1.39 25.81
CA ALA A 63 22.42 0.56 26.37
C ALA A 63 21.46 0.00 25.32
N ASN A 64 21.25 0.72 24.22
CA ASN A 64 20.36 0.32 23.12
C ASN A 64 21.11 -0.37 21.96
N GLU A 65 22.39 -0.63 22.06
CA GLU A 65 23.23 -1.20 20.99
C GLU A 65 22.71 -2.56 20.47
N LYS A 66 22.10 -3.35 21.37
CA LYS A 66 21.54 -4.68 21.04
C LYS A 66 20.11 -4.65 20.52
N LEU A 67 19.47 -3.51 20.51
CA LEU A 67 18.13 -3.39 19.92
C LEU A 67 18.21 -3.44 18.40
N VAL A 68 17.07 -3.76 17.77
CA VAL A 68 16.94 -3.65 16.32
C VAL A 68 17.20 -2.20 15.90
N GLN A 69 18.14 -2.01 14.98
CA GLN A 69 18.55 -0.68 14.50
C GLN A 69 17.81 -0.38 13.20
N ILE A 70 16.92 0.62 13.21
CA ILE A 70 16.14 1.01 12.03
C ILE A 70 16.63 2.37 11.56
N PHE A 71 17.00 2.47 10.29
CA PHE A 71 17.43 3.72 9.68
C PHE A 71 16.41 4.20 8.65
N THR A 72 15.81 5.35 8.86
CA THR A 72 14.88 5.98 7.91
C THR A 72 15.67 6.67 6.79
N ALA A 73 15.49 6.17 5.57
CA ALA A 73 16.05 6.70 4.34
C ALA A 73 14.93 7.25 3.47
N GLU A 74 15.02 8.50 3.06
CA GLU A 74 13.95 9.18 2.32
C GLU A 74 14.00 8.94 0.82
N ASP A 75 15.06 8.30 0.35
CA ASP A 75 15.26 7.91 -1.05
C ASP A 75 16.29 6.76 -1.16
N LYS A 76 16.38 6.17 -2.36
CA LYS A 76 17.33 5.10 -2.70
C LYS A 76 18.79 5.46 -2.42
N LEU A 77 19.20 6.72 -2.63
CA LEU A 77 20.59 7.15 -2.42
C LEU A 77 20.90 7.29 -0.92
N ASN A 78 19.92 7.72 -0.12
CA ASN A 78 20.04 7.77 1.34
C ASN A 78 20.09 6.34 1.93
N SER A 79 19.38 5.39 1.34
CA SER A 79 19.53 3.97 1.69
C SER A 79 20.96 3.46 1.47
N LEU A 80 21.59 3.81 0.33
CA LEU A 80 22.97 3.45 0.05
C LEU A 80 23.96 4.15 0.99
N ARG A 81 23.72 5.44 1.32
CA ARG A 81 24.55 6.21 2.27
C ARG A 81 24.48 5.63 3.68
N ALA A 82 23.26 5.31 4.15
CA ALA A 82 23.04 4.67 5.45
C ALA A 82 23.76 3.32 5.53
N SER A 83 23.62 2.50 4.49
CA SER A 83 24.31 1.21 4.39
C SER A 83 25.85 1.36 4.40
N LYS A 84 26.39 2.40 3.76
CA LYS A 84 27.83 2.68 3.81
C LYS A 84 28.30 3.00 5.23
N ILE A 85 27.56 3.81 5.99
CA ILE A 85 27.87 4.10 7.39
C ILE A 85 27.74 2.83 8.23
N ALA A 86 26.65 2.05 8.06
CA ALA A 86 26.50 0.79 8.78
C ALA A 86 27.70 -0.12 8.60
N LYS A 87 28.17 -0.31 7.34
CA LYS A 87 29.35 -1.12 7.03
C LYS A 87 30.64 -0.60 7.66
N GLU A 88 30.81 0.73 7.71
CA GLU A 88 31.96 1.40 8.30
C GLU A 88 32.11 1.07 9.80
N PHE A 89 30.98 0.95 10.53
CA PHE A 89 30.94 0.70 11.97
C PHE A 89 30.49 -0.72 12.35
N GLY A 90 30.41 -1.66 11.40
CA GLY A 90 29.99 -3.03 11.67
C GLY A 90 28.55 -3.17 12.15
N LEU A 91 27.66 -2.26 11.73
CA LEU A 91 26.27 -2.19 12.14
C LEU A 91 25.36 -2.88 11.09
N ASN A 92 24.22 -3.38 11.55
CA ASN A 92 23.17 -3.93 10.70
C ASN A 92 21.92 -3.09 10.81
N TYR A 93 21.72 -2.15 9.88
CA TYR A 93 20.48 -1.38 9.80
C TYR A 93 19.41 -2.15 9.03
N ILE A 94 18.20 -2.14 9.56
CA ILE A 94 17.00 -2.32 8.74
C ILE A 94 16.69 -0.95 8.13
N LEU A 95 16.68 -0.86 6.81
CA LEU A 95 16.47 0.39 6.09
C LEU A 95 14.98 0.62 5.86
N LYS A 96 14.43 1.68 6.44
CA LYS A 96 13.10 2.15 6.07
C LYS A 96 13.22 2.96 4.79
N GLY A 97 12.87 2.34 3.67
CA GLY A 97 13.02 2.89 2.32
C GLY A 97 11.91 3.86 1.92
N ALA A 98 11.93 4.29 0.68
CA ALA A 98 11.04 5.30 0.14
C ALA A 98 10.10 4.82 -0.98
N GLY A 99 10.26 3.57 -1.46
CA GLY A 99 9.46 3.01 -2.56
C GLY A 99 10.08 3.23 -3.94
N ASN A 100 11.33 3.73 -4.02
CA ASN A 100 12.05 3.97 -5.27
C ASN A 100 13.35 3.15 -5.40
N GLU A 101 13.49 2.07 -4.64
CA GLU A 101 14.66 1.21 -4.59
C GLU A 101 14.93 0.50 -5.92
N PHE A 102 13.87 0.22 -6.68
CA PHE A 102 13.93 -0.44 -7.99
C PHE A 102 14.85 0.30 -8.98
N GLU A 103 15.00 1.61 -8.85
CA GLU A 103 15.82 2.40 -9.74
C GLU A 103 17.33 2.13 -9.61
N ARG A 104 17.75 1.59 -8.47
CA ARG A 104 19.16 1.23 -8.16
C ARG A 104 19.25 -0.17 -7.57
N ILE A 105 18.48 -1.09 -8.11
CA ILE A 105 18.28 -2.41 -7.52
C ILE A 105 19.59 -3.19 -7.34
N GLN A 106 20.55 -3.06 -8.25
CA GLN A 106 21.81 -3.77 -8.16
C GLN A 106 22.71 -3.25 -7.03
N GLU A 107 22.70 -1.93 -6.80
CA GLU A 107 23.42 -1.31 -5.69
C GLU A 107 22.72 -1.61 -4.36
N ILE A 108 21.40 -1.54 -4.34
CA ILE A 108 20.59 -1.90 -3.16
C ILE A 108 20.83 -3.35 -2.76
N LYS A 109 20.86 -4.29 -3.73
CA LYS A 109 21.18 -5.70 -3.46
C LYS A 109 22.53 -5.88 -2.79
N LYS A 110 23.56 -5.13 -3.22
CA LYS A 110 24.92 -5.18 -2.66
C LYS A 110 25.01 -4.69 -1.22
N THR A 111 23.97 -4.01 -0.70
CA THR A 111 23.93 -3.60 0.71
C THR A 111 23.73 -4.76 1.66
N ASN A 112 23.10 -5.86 1.21
CA ASN A 112 22.61 -6.99 2.02
C ASN A 112 21.68 -6.56 3.17
N ALA A 113 21.13 -5.34 3.13
CA ALA A 113 20.22 -4.84 4.15
C ALA A 113 18.80 -5.39 3.97
N SER A 114 18.09 -5.55 5.08
CA SER A 114 16.65 -5.75 5.06
C SER A 114 15.94 -4.42 5.02
N PHE A 115 14.71 -4.40 4.48
CA PHE A 115 13.97 -3.16 4.27
C PHE A 115 12.60 -3.15 4.96
N ILE A 116 12.10 -1.93 5.22
CA ILE A 116 10.70 -1.64 5.51
C ILE A 116 10.23 -0.70 4.42
N ILE A 117 9.31 -1.16 3.56
CA ILE A 117 8.93 -0.46 2.33
C ILE A 117 7.52 0.13 2.45
N PRO A 118 7.35 1.43 2.21
CA PRO A 118 6.03 2.04 2.07
C PRO A 118 5.42 1.71 0.71
N ILE A 119 4.10 1.65 0.66
CA ILE A 119 3.34 1.40 -0.57
C ILE A 119 2.46 2.61 -0.95
N ASN A 120 3.01 3.81 -0.76
CA ASN A 120 2.42 5.09 -1.11
C ASN A 120 2.75 5.44 -2.58
N PHE A 121 2.10 4.82 -3.53
CA PHE A 121 2.34 5.09 -4.95
C PHE A 121 1.88 6.49 -5.36
N PRO A 122 2.57 7.12 -6.36
CA PRO A 122 2.11 8.37 -6.94
C PRO A 122 0.69 8.25 -7.50
N GLU A 123 -0.11 9.29 -7.32
CA GLU A 123 -1.42 9.38 -7.95
C GLU A 123 -1.28 9.61 -9.46
N ALA A 124 -2.32 9.24 -10.21
CA ALA A 124 -2.33 9.51 -11.65
C ALA A 124 -2.34 11.01 -11.91
N TYR A 125 -1.55 11.44 -12.86
CA TYR A 125 -1.52 12.83 -13.30
C TYR A 125 -2.76 13.14 -14.15
N ASP A 126 -3.32 14.33 -14.00
CA ASP A 126 -4.37 14.82 -14.88
C ASP A 126 -3.75 15.27 -16.21
N VAL A 127 -3.88 14.42 -17.21
CA VAL A 127 -3.43 14.65 -18.59
C VAL A 127 -4.59 14.87 -19.56
N SER A 128 -5.80 15.11 -19.06
CA SER A 128 -6.99 15.35 -19.88
C SER A 128 -6.91 16.65 -20.68
N ASN A 129 -6.16 17.63 -20.16
CA ASN A 129 -5.88 18.88 -20.84
C ASN A 129 -4.45 18.86 -21.46
N PRO A 130 -4.27 19.15 -22.76
CA PRO A 130 -2.96 19.19 -23.41
C PRO A 130 -1.95 20.12 -22.72
N PHE A 131 -2.40 21.24 -22.15
CA PHE A 131 -1.51 22.14 -21.40
C PHE A 131 -0.93 21.48 -20.15
N ASN A 132 -1.75 20.74 -19.39
CA ASN A 132 -1.29 20.00 -18.22
C ASN A 132 -0.35 18.88 -18.65
N ALA A 133 -0.70 18.14 -19.70
CA ALA A 133 0.16 17.07 -20.24
C ALA A 133 1.55 17.56 -20.64
N ASN A 134 1.66 18.73 -21.24
CA ASN A 134 2.94 19.33 -21.66
C ASN A 134 3.80 19.81 -20.47
N GLN A 135 3.24 19.99 -19.28
CA GLN A 135 3.99 20.40 -18.08
C GLN A 135 4.53 19.21 -17.29
N MET A 136 4.12 17.98 -17.62
CA MET A 136 4.56 16.78 -16.90
C MET A 136 5.96 16.38 -17.35
N GLU A 137 6.86 16.20 -16.39
CA GLU A 137 8.20 15.68 -16.68
C GLU A 137 8.12 14.19 -17.02
N LEU A 138 8.89 13.75 -18.01
CA LEU A 138 8.96 12.34 -18.40
C LEU A 138 9.47 11.47 -17.24
N ALA A 139 10.33 12.00 -16.39
CA ALA A 139 10.81 11.32 -15.19
C ALA A 139 9.68 10.97 -14.24
N ASP A 140 8.76 11.91 -14.00
CA ASP A 140 7.62 11.73 -13.11
C ASP A 140 6.62 10.71 -13.66
N LEU A 141 6.33 10.77 -14.96
CA LEU A 141 5.45 9.80 -15.62
C LEU A 141 6.04 8.38 -15.59
N ARG A 142 7.35 8.25 -15.81
CA ARG A 142 8.04 6.96 -15.69
C ARG A 142 8.03 6.45 -14.27
N PHE A 143 8.31 7.28 -13.29
CA PHE A 143 8.25 6.91 -11.88
C PHE A 143 6.83 6.46 -11.49
N TRP A 144 5.79 7.20 -11.90
CA TRP A 144 4.40 6.81 -11.67
C TRP A 144 4.08 5.42 -12.25
N ASN A 145 4.55 5.13 -13.47
CA ASN A 145 4.35 3.83 -14.10
C ASN A 145 5.13 2.71 -13.40
N GLN A 146 6.35 2.99 -12.94
CA GLN A 146 7.27 1.98 -12.41
C GLN A 146 7.06 1.71 -10.90
N ALA A 147 6.67 2.71 -10.12
CA ALA A 147 6.61 2.63 -8.65
C ALA A 147 5.82 1.43 -8.11
N PRO A 148 4.66 1.03 -8.68
CA PRO A 148 3.94 -0.15 -8.20
C PRO A 148 4.71 -1.48 -8.38
N SER A 149 5.71 -1.52 -9.26
CA SER A 149 6.55 -2.71 -9.48
C SER A 149 7.70 -2.85 -8.49
N ASN A 150 7.94 -1.86 -7.61
CA ASN A 150 9.07 -1.87 -6.68
C ASN A 150 9.13 -3.15 -5.85
N LEU A 151 7.99 -3.60 -5.29
CA LEU A 151 7.95 -4.80 -4.45
C LEU A 151 8.30 -6.08 -5.23
N LYS A 152 7.82 -6.18 -6.48
CA LYS A 152 8.21 -7.27 -7.39
C LYS A 152 9.72 -7.28 -7.61
N VAL A 153 10.28 -6.13 -7.98
CA VAL A 153 11.72 -6.00 -8.28
C VAL A 153 12.58 -6.35 -7.07
N LEU A 154 12.21 -5.88 -5.88
CA LEU A 154 12.89 -6.23 -4.64
C LEU A 154 12.85 -7.74 -4.37
N SER A 155 11.67 -8.35 -4.48
CA SER A 155 11.43 -9.77 -4.26
C SER A 155 12.23 -10.64 -5.23
N GLU A 156 12.20 -10.34 -6.52
CA GLU A 156 12.93 -11.05 -7.58
C GLU A 156 14.46 -10.97 -7.40
N ASN A 157 14.94 -9.91 -6.75
CA ASN A 157 16.37 -9.76 -6.41
C ASN A 157 16.76 -10.33 -5.05
N GLY A 158 15.83 -11.03 -4.36
CA GLY A 158 16.08 -11.69 -3.09
C GLY A 158 16.29 -10.74 -1.91
N ILE A 159 15.78 -9.51 -2.00
CA ILE A 159 15.84 -8.53 -0.91
C ILE A 159 14.74 -8.83 0.09
N THR A 160 15.08 -8.96 1.35
CA THR A 160 14.13 -9.17 2.45
C THR A 160 13.48 -7.85 2.84
N PHE A 161 12.15 -7.79 2.86
CA PHE A 161 11.45 -6.58 3.27
C PHE A 161 10.11 -6.87 3.96
N ALA A 162 9.73 -5.95 4.85
CA ALA A 162 8.40 -5.82 5.42
C ALA A 162 7.70 -4.59 4.83
N LEU A 163 6.38 -4.52 4.95
CA LEU A 163 5.59 -3.39 4.48
C LEU A 163 5.22 -2.43 5.62
N THR A 164 4.99 -1.17 5.28
CA THR A 164 4.52 -0.15 6.22
C THR A 164 3.44 0.73 5.61
N THR A 165 2.57 1.25 6.48
CA THR A 165 1.56 2.27 6.13
C THR A 165 2.12 3.69 6.14
N ASP A 166 3.41 3.85 6.41
CA ASP A 166 4.04 5.18 6.43
C ASP A 166 3.85 5.91 5.10
N LYS A 167 3.67 7.22 5.17
CA LYS A 167 3.42 8.11 4.03
C LYS A 167 2.11 7.86 3.26
N LEU A 168 1.25 6.94 3.68
CA LEU A 168 -0.09 6.84 3.11
C LEU A 168 -0.93 8.04 3.55
N LYS A 169 -1.66 8.65 2.61
CA LYS A 169 -2.62 9.73 2.91
C LYS A 169 -3.77 9.21 3.78
N LYS A 170 -4.22 7.99 3.50
CA LYS A 170 -5.26 7.26 4.25
C LYS A 170 -4.83 5.82 4.46
N ILE A 171 -5.03 5.30 5.66
CA ILE A 171 -4.69 3.90 5.98
C ILE A 171 -5.51 2.92 5.14
N GLU A 172 -6.73 3.28 4.78
CA GLU A 172 -7.64 2.50 3.95
C GLU A 172 -7.06 2.20 2.56
N ASP A 173 -6.18 3.06 2.04
CA ASP A 173 -5.53 2.88 0.73
C ASP A 173 -4.52 1.73 0.72
N PHE A 174 -4.10 1.24 1.91
CA PHE A 174 -3.09 0.20 2.05
C PHE A 174 -3.42 -1.06 1.24
N ARG A 175 -4.64 -1.58 1.43
CA ARG A 175 -5.08 -2.80 0.71
C ARG A 175 -5.14 -2.57 -0.80
N GLY A 176 -5.69 -1.45 -1.25
CA GLY A 176 -5.79 -1.10 -2.67
C GLY A 176 -4.41 -1.00 -3.32
N ASN A 177 -3.46 -0.35 -2.66
CA ASN A 177 -2.09 -0.22 -3.15
C ASN A 177 -1.35 -1.57 -3.17
N LEU A 178 -1.58 -2.44 -2.18
CA LEU A 178 -0.99 -3.78 -2.19
C LEU A 178 -1.55 -4.65 -3.32
N LEU A 179 -2.85 -4.61 -3.56
CA LEU A 179 -3.49 -5.28 -4.71
C LEU A 179 -2.93 -4.75 -6.04
N LYS A 180 -2.72 -3.43 -6.15
CA LYS A 180 -2.07 -2.83 -7.32
C LYS A 180 -0.65 -3.37 -7.51
N ALA A 181 0.16 -3.48 -6.46
CA ALA A 181 1.49 -4.08 -6.57
C ALA A 181 1.43 -5.55 -7.06
N ILE A 182 0.44 -6.32 -6.59
CA ILE A 182 0.21 -7.71 -7.03
C ILE A 182 -0.19 -7.74 -8.52
N GLN A 183 -1.03 -6.84 -8.99
CA GLN A 183 -1.38 -6.69 -10.41
C GLN A 183 -0.15 -6.34 -11.26
N PHE A 184 0.83 -5.63 -10.69
CA PHE A 184 2.13 -5.35 -11.32
C PHE A 184 3.13 -6.52 -11.21
N GLY A 185 2.69 -7.67 -10.69
CA GLY A 185 3.42 -8.94 -10.68
C GLY A 185 4.16 -9.24 -9.37
N PHE A 186 3.84 -8.56 -8.27
CA PHE A 186 4.35 -8.96 -6.96
C PHE A 186 3.65 -10.26 -6.52
N ASP A 187 4.42 -11.26 -6.11
CA ASP A 187 3.90 -12.57 -5.72
C ASP A 187 3.04 -12.48 -4.46
N PRO A 188 1.78 -13.00 -4.48
CA PRO A 188 0.88 -12.94 -3.32
C PRO A 188 1.43 -13.65 -2.07
N THR A 189 2.19 -14.74 -2.23
CA THR A 189 2.81 -15.43 -1.09
C THR A 189 3.87 -14.55 -0.45
N LYS A 190 4.70 -13.88 -1.26
CA LYS A 190 5.68 -12.91 -0.78
C LYS A 190 5.04 -11.69 -0.14
N ALA A 191 3.88 -11.26 -0.64
CA ALA A 191 3.08 -10.21 -0.01
C ALA A 191 2.62 -10.63 1.40
N LEU A 192 2.16 -11.87 1.56
CA LEU A 192 1.77 -12.40 2.87
C LEU A 192 2.98 -12.53 3.80
N GLU A 193 4.12 -13.02 3.32
CA GLU A 193 5.37 -13.07 4.09
C GLU A 193 5.78 -11.67 4.58
N ALA A 194 5.73 -10.66 3.70
CA ALA A 194 6.09 -9.28 4.02
C ALA A 194 5.16 -8.61 5.05
N LEU A 195 3.96 -9.16 5.26
CA LEU A 195 3.00 -8.71 6.27
C LEU A 195 3.05 -9.52 7.57
N THR A 196 3.65 -10.71 7.59
CA THR A 196 3.55 -11.64 8.71
C THR A 196 4.91 -12.13 9.19
N THR A 197 5.49 -13.11 8.52
CA THR A 197 6.72 -13.80 8.96
C THR A 197 7.95 -12.89 8.88
N THR A 198 8.05 -12.07 7.84
CA THR A 198 9.20 -11.16 7.68
C THR A 198 9.27 -10.09 8.78
N PRO A 199 8.22 -9.30 9.07
CA PRO A 199 8.30 -8.34 10.18
C PRO A 199 8.53 -9.00 11.53
N ALA A 200 7.98 -10.21 11.77
CA ALA A 200 8.25 -10.96 12.98
C ALA A 200 9.74 -11.34 13.09
N ALA A 201 10.36 -11.77 11.99
CA ALA A 201 11.78 -12.09 11.94
C ALA A 201 12.66 -10.85 12.14
N LEU A 202 12.34 -9.74 11.48
CA LEU A 202 13.07 -8.47 11.60
C LEU A 202 13.07 -7.93 13.05
N LEU A 203 11.98 -8.17 13.78
CA LEU A 203 11.84 -7.77 15.18
C LEU A 203 12.36 -8.83 16.17
N GLY A 204 12.86 -9.97 15.69
CA GLY A 204 13.31 -11.08 16.53
C GLY A 204 12.17 -11.76 17.31
N LYS A 205 10.93 -11.73 16.75
CA LYS A 205 9.71 -12.20 17.40
C LYS A 205 9.03 -13.39 16.70
N SER A 206 9.75 -14.11 15.85
CA SER A 206 9.22 -15.24 15.06
C SER A 206 8.64 -16.40 15.88
N ASN A 207 9.02 -16.52 17.15
CA ASN A 207 8.49 -17.53 18.05
C ASN A 207 7.14 -17.12 18.66
N GLU A 208 6.82 -15.82 18.65
CA GLU A 208 5.65 -15.25 19.31
C GLU A 208 4.55 -14.86 18.31
N ILE A 209 4.95 -14.30 17.15
CA ILE A 209 4.04 -13.74 16.15
C ILE A 209 4.45 -14.09 14.71
N GLY A 210 3.59 -13.77 13.75
CA GLY A 210 3.85 -13.92 12.31
C GLY A 210 3.50 -15.29 11.74
N SER A 211 3.07 -16.25 12.56
CA SER A 211 2.64 -17.57 12.11
C SER A 211 1.58 -18.17 13.05
N LEU A 212 0.90 -19.22 12.58
CA LEU A 212 -0.08 -19.98 13.35
C LEU A 212 0.52 -21.28 13.94
N LYS A 213 1.78 -21.23 14.37
CA LYS A 213 2.46 -22.36 14.99
C LYS A 213 2.02 -22.51 16.45
N THR A 214 2.09 -23.74 16.97
CA THR A 214 1.88 -24.00 18.39
C THR A 214 2.86 -23.18 19.23
N GLY A 215 2.36 -22.45 20.20
CA GLY A 215 3.11 -21.54 21.06
C GLY A 215 3.12 -20.07 20.60
N SER A 216 2.69 -19.76 19.36
CA SER A 216 2.50 -18.39 18.91
C SER A 216 1.20 -17.79 19.45
N TYR A 217 1.16 -16.48 19.59
CA TYR A 217 -0.08 -15.77 19.90
C TYR A 217 -1.12 -16.01 18.80
N ALA A 218 -2.38 -16.18 19.19
CA ALA A 218 -3.50 -16.32 18.28
C ALA A 218 -3.84 -14.95 17.63
N ASN A 219 -3.01 -14.55 16.67
CA ASN A 219 -3.15 -13.34 15.85
C ASN A 219 -3.45 -13.78 14.42
N PHE A 220 -4.71 -13.68 14.01
CA PHE A 220 -5.12 -14.08 12.64
C PHE A 220 -6.39 -13.36 12.22
N ILE A 221 -6.69 -13.42 10.95
CA ILE A 221 -7.94 -12.92 10.36
C ILE A 221 -8.72 -14.08 9.73
N ILE A 222 -10.04 -13.97 9.73
CA ILE A 222 -10.94 -14.88 9.00
C ILE A 222 -11.55 -14.12 7.84
N THR A 223 -11.47 -14.69 6.65
CA THR A 223 -11.86 -14.06 5.40
C THR A 223 -12.77 -14.97 4.58
N SER A 224 -13.53 -14.39 3.64
CA SER A 224 -14.43 -15.13 2.74
C SER A 224 -13.69 -15.89 1.63
N GLY A 225 -12.41 -15.63 1.42
CA GLY A 225 -11.60 -16.21 0.37
C GLY A 225 -10.13 -15.76 0.48
N ALA A 226 -9.37 -15.84 -0.61
CA ALA A 226 -7.99 -15.40 -0.64
C ALA A 226 -7.89 -13.91 -0.30
N ILE A 227 -7.00 -13.54 0.66
CA ILE A 227 -6.93 -12.18 1.19
C ILE A 227 -6.62 -11.12 0.12
N PHE A 228 -5.93 -11.51 -0.94
CA PHE A 228 -5.55 -10.64 -2.06
C PHE A 228 -6.50 -10.71 -3.26
N ASP A 229 -7.71 -11.22 -3.08
CA ASP A 229 -8.81 -11.03 -4.02
C ASP A 229 -9.58 -9.76 -3.61
N GLU A 230 -9.86 -8.86 -4.56
CA GLU A 230 -10.62 -7.61 -4.33
C GLU A 230 -11.96 -7.84 -3.62
N LYS A 231 -12.60 -8.97 -3.94
CA LYS A 231 -13.92 -9.35 -3.44
C LYS A 231 -13.89 -9.97 -2.06
N THR A 232 -12.72 -10.28 -1.55
CA THR A 232 -12.59 -10.92 -0.24
C THR A 232 -12.99 -9.98 0.87
N ILE A 233 -13.90 -10.45 1.70
CA ILE A 233 -14.40 -9.77 2.90
C ILE A 233 -13.63 -10.32 4.10
N VAL A 234 -13.14 -9.41 4.95
CA VAL A 234 -12.58 -9.78 6.25
C VAL A 234 -13.73 -9.85 7.24
N PHE A 235 -13.98 -11.01 7.80
CA PHE A 235 -15.04 -11.21 8.79
C PHE A 235 -14.58 -10.90 10.21
N GLU A 236 -13.45 -11.46 10.61
CA GLU A 236 -12.97 -11.38 11.97
C GLU A 236 -11.48 -11.06 12.00
N ASN A 237 -11.07 -10.30 13.01
CA ASN A 237 -9.69 -10.09 13.38
C ASN A 237 -9.48 -10.59 14.81
N TRP A 238 -8.55 -11.51 14.99
CA TRP A 238 -8.20 -12.07 16.28
C TRP A 238 -6.85 -11.54 16.74
N VAL A 239 -6.79 -11.01 17.94
CA VAL A 239 -5.58 -10.44 18.54
C VAL A 239 -5.36 -11.07 19.91
N GLN A 240 -4.29 -11.84 20.06
CA GLN A 240 -3.98 -12.59 21.28
C GLN A 240 -5.19 -13.40 21.80
N GLY A 241 -5.89 -14.09 20.88
CA GLY A 241 -7.07 -14.89 21.19
C GLY A 241 -8.35 -14.10 21.44
N ASN A 242 -8.33 -12.76 21.40
CA ASN A 242 -9.53 -11.94 21.50
C ASN A 242 -10.12 -11.68 20.11
N LYS A 243 -11.41 -11.97 19.98
CA LYS A 243 -12.18 -11.83 18.73
C LYS A 243 -12.68 -10.40 18.54
N TYR A 244 -12.48 -9.88 17.34
CA TYR A 244 -13.06 -8.60 16.86
C TYR A 244 -13.83 -8.87 15.57
N VAL A 245 -15.15 -8.70 15.60
CA VAL A 245 -16.00 -8.82 14.42
C VAL A 245 -15.86 -7.55 13.59
N ILE A 246 -15.44 -7.71 12.33
CA ILE A 246 -15.32 -6.63 11.34
C ILE A 246 -16.57 -6.60 10.44
N ASN A 247 -16.93 -7.78 9.91
CA ASN A 247 -18.17 -7.98 9.17
C ASN A 247 -18.86 -9.23 9.69
N ASP A 248 -20.16 -9.16 9.86
CA ASP A 248 -20.94 -10.30 10.29
C ASP A 248 -21.10 -11.30 9.13
N TRP A 249 -20.54 -12.50 9.29
CA TRP A 249 -20.62 -13.58 8.30
C TRP A 249 -21.98 -14.29 8.31
N THR A 250 -22.83 -14.01 9.30
CA THR A 250 -24.21 -14.51 9.35
C THR A 250 -25.16 -13.67 8.49
N VAL A 251 -24.70 -12.52 7.97
CA VAL A 251 -25.50 -11.69 7.08
C VAL A 251 -25.73 -12.42 5.76
N LYS A 252 -26.98 -12.70 5.49
CA LYS A 252 -27.39 -13.36 4.24
C LYS A 252 -27.21 -12.43 3.06
N ASP A 253 -26.67 -12.97 1.96
CA ASP A 253 -26.55 -12.20 0.70
C ASP A 253 -27.89 -12.17 -0.03
N ILE A 254 -28.59 -11.04 0.09
CA ILE A 254 -29.85 -10.78 -0.57
C ILE A 254 -29.72 -10.12 -1.93
N ARG A 255 -28.50 -9.93 -2.44
CA ARG A 255 -28.29 -9.30 -3.75
C ARG A 255 -28.79 -10.16 -4.89
N GLY A 256 -29.31 -9.53 -5.91
CA GLY A 256 -29.89 -10.17 -7.08
C GLY A 256 -31.04 -9.37 -7.68
N GLU A 257 -31.71 -9.98 -8.63
CA GLU A 257 -32.93 -9.46 -9.25
C GLU A 257 -34.13 -10.24 -8.76
N TYR A 258 -35.21 -9.53 -8.45
CA TYR A 258 -36.41 -10.10 -7.88
C TYR A 258 -37.65 -9.57 -8.58
N ASP A 259 -38.67 -10.42 -8.67
CA ASP A 259 -40.03 -10.03 -8.95
C ASP A 259 -40.74 -9.76 -7.61
N LEU A 260 -40.92 -8.49 -7.28
CA LEU A 260 -41.57 -8.03 -6.06
C LEU A 260 -43.07 -7.82 -6.33
N THR A 261 -43.91 -8.49 -5.53
CA THR A 261 -45.36 -8.33 -5.56
C THR A 261 -45.85 -7.79 -4.22
N VAL A 262 -46.62 -6.74 -4.27
CA VAL A 262 -47.25 -6.11 -3.10
C VAL A 262 -48.73 -5.95 -3.41
N SER A 263 -49.61 -6.67 -2.73
CA SER A 263 -51.01 -6.74 -3.09
C SER A 263 -51.20 -7.16 -4.57
N ASN A 264 -51.72 -6.27 -5.40
CA ASN A 264 -51.93 -6.52 -6.84
C ASN A 264 -50.90 -5.84 -7.74
N GLU A 265 -49.93 -5.16 -7.17
CA GLU A 265 -48.92 -4.46 -7.93
C GLU A 265 -47.62 -5.27 -8.01
N THR A 266 -46.96 -5.24 -9.16
CA THR A 266 -45.68 -5.93 -9.41
C THR A 266 -44.57 -4.94 -9.77
N TYR A 267 -43.40 -5.17 -9.23
CA TYR A 267 -42.21 -4.37 -9.45
C TYR A 267 -41.04 -5.28 -9.77
N LYS A 268 -40.08 -4.78 -10.56
CA LYS A 268 -38.75 -5.38 -10.66
C LYS A 268 -37.86 -4.71 -9.60
N LEU A 269 -37.37 -5.52 -8.67
CA LEU A 269 -36.46 -5.10 -7.61
C LEU A 269 -35.09 -5.67 -7.90
N LYS A 270 -34.11 -4.77 -8.07
CA LYS A 270 -32.69 -5.13 -8.14
C LYS A 270 -32.01 -4.73 -6.85
N ILE A 271 -31.34 -5.67 -6.22
CA ILE A 271 -30.55 -5.44 -5.00
C ILE A 271 -29.06 -5.63 -5.37
N GLU A 272 -28.27 -4.60 -5.16
CA GLU A 272 -26.83 -4.55 -5.47
C GLU A 272 -26.04 -3.88 -4.34
N GLY A 273 -24.75 -3.59 -4.56
CA GLY A 273 -23.89 -2.98 -3.56
C GLY A 273 -23.16 -4.03 -2.71
N GLU A 274 -22.84 -3.66 -1.47
CA GLU A 274 -22.17 -4.57 -0.52
C GLU A 274 -23.19 -5.47 0.19
N VAL A 275 -22.77 -6.69 0.56
CA VAL A 275 -23.66 -7.64 1.27
C VAL A 275 -24.22 -7.05 2.55
N ALA A 276 -23.37 -6.34 3.32
CA ALA A 276 -23.77 -5.72 4.59
C ALA A 276 -24.49 -4.36 4.43
N LYS A 277 -24.39 -3.74 3.25
CA LYS A 277 -25.03 -2.44 2.94
C LYS A 277 -25.61 -2.46 1.53
N PRO A 278 -26.60 -3.33 1.27
CA PRO A 278 -27.18 -3.44 -0.05
C PRO A 278 -27.97 -2.17 -0.42
N LYS A 279 -28.05 -1.91 -1.72
CA LYS A 279 -28.82 -0.83 -2.31
C LYS A 279 -29.91 -1.42 -3.18
N SER A 280 -31.04 -0.72 -3.31
CA SER A 280 -32.15 -1.15 -4.14
C SER A 280 -32.38 -0.22 -5.30
N ASP A 281 -32.61 -0.79 -6.48
CA ASP A 281 -33.21 -0.14 -7.63
C ASP A 281 -34.57 -0.79 -7.93
N ILE A 282 -35.60 0.01 -8.10
CA ILE A 282 -36.96 -0.47 -8.37
C ILE A 282 -37.46 0.11 -9.68
N THR A 283 -38.10 -0.75 -10.45
CA THR A 283 -38.83 -0.34 -11.66
C THR A 283 -40.25 -0.91 -11.64
N THR A 284 -41.23 -0.09 -12.09
CA THR A 284 -42.61 -0.55 -12.33
C THR A 284 -42.67 -1.47 -13.55
N ALA A 285 -43.82 -2.11 -13.75
CA ALA A 285 -44.11 -2.90 -14.96
C ALA A 285 -43.88 -2.10 -16.26
N ASP A 286 -44.16 -0.80 -16.25
CA ASP A 286 -43.96 0.13 -17.37
C ASP A 286 -42.51 0.63 -17.50
N LYS A 287 -41.54 -0.01 -16.81
CA LYS A 287 -40.10 0.32 -16.79
C LYS A 287 -39.76 1.73 -16.27
N LYS A 288 -40.64 2.36 -15.50
CA LYS A 288 -40.35 3.64 -14.84
C LYS A 288 -39.56 3.37 -13.56
N LYS A 289 -38.44 4.08 -13.37
CA LYS A 289 -37.66 4.03 -12.13
C LYS A 289 -38.41 4.71 -10.99
N VAL A 290 -38.42 4.05 -9.83
CA VAL A 290 -39.04 4.55 -8.61
C VAL A 290 -37.96 4.73 -7.54
N LYS A 291 -37.96 5.85 -6.85
CA LYS A 291 -37.03 6.09 -5.75
C LYS A 291 -37.28 5.12 -4.61
N SER A 292 -36.26 4.42 -4.17
CA SER A 292 -36.35 3.49 -3.05
C SER A 292 -35.20 3.70 -2.09
N ASN A 293 -35.39 3.24 -0.86
CA ASN A 293 -34.36 3.20 0.18
C ASN A 293 -34.46 1.85 0.89
N LEU A 294 -33.36 1.07 0.81
CA LEU A 294 -33.25 -0.24 1.42
C LEU A 294 -32.37 -0.15 2.67
N THR A 295 -32.86 -0.70 3.77
CA THR A 295 -32.09 -0.97 4.98
C THR A 295 -32.14 -2.45 5.25
N PHE A 296 -30.98 -3.07 5.45
CA PHE A 296 -30.84 -4.47 5.79
C PHE A 296 -29.89 -4.61 6.98
N ALA A 297 -30.39 -5.05 8.11
CA ALA A 297 -29.61 -5.21 9.34
C ALA A 297 -30.21 -6.32 10.20
N ASN A 298 -29.39 -7.16 10.82
CA ASN A 298 -29.82 -8.27 11.69
C ASN A 298 -30.90 -9.16 11.03
N GLN A 299 -30.74 -9.44 9.74
CA GLN A 299 -31.67 -10.17 8.89
C GLN A 299 -33.05 -9.47 8.68
N TRP A 300 -33.24 -8.27 9.19
CA TRP A 300 -34.41 -7.44 8.88
C TRP A 300 -34.22 -6.66 7.61
N PHE A 301 -35.18 -6.86 6.70
CA PHE A 301 -35.31 -6.14 5.44
C PHE A 301 -36.36 -5.03 5.62
N THR A 302 -35.97 -3.80 5.35
CA THR A 302 -36.90 -2.68 5.28
C THR A 302 -36.69 -1.93 3.98
N LEU A 303 -37.73 -1.84 3.14
CA LEU A 303 -37.71 -1.17 1.86
C LEU A 303 -38.78 -0.10 1.82
N LEU A 304 -38.37 1.15 1.60
CA LEU A 304 -39.23 2.28 1.39
C LEU A 304 -39.30 2.55 -0.10
N ILE A 305 -40.51 2.55 -0.68
CA ILE A 305 -40.75 2.86 -2.09
C ILE A 305 -41.56 4.13 -2.11
N LYS A 306 -41.08 5.17 -2.85
CA LYS A 306 -41.83 6.41 -3.01
C LYS A 306 -42.94 6.20 -4.03
N SER A 307 -44.20 6.52 -3.68
CA SER A 307 -45.31 6.53 -4.64
C SER A 307 -45.10 7.61 -5.71
N ASN A 308 -45.57 7.34 -6.94
CA ASN A 308 -45.44 8.28 -8.06
C ASN A 308 -46.46 9.41 -8.02
N ASP A 309 -47.40 9.40 -7.07
CA ASP A 309 -48.34 10.47 -6.91
C ASP A 309 -47.69 11.74 -6.35
N ASP A 310 -48.06 12.92 -6.87
CA ASP A 310 -47.48 14.23 -6.54
C ASP A 310 -47.62 14.67 -5.06
N VAL A 311 -48.17 13.82 -4.23
CA VAL A 311 -48.28 14.05 -2.79
C VAL A 311 -46.97 13.69 -2.11
N LYS A 312 -46.24 14.68 -1.60
CA LYS A 312 -44.89 14.61 -1.04
C LYS A 312 -44.68 13.61 0.10
N THR A 313 -45.65 12.84 0.53
CA THR A 313 -45.64 12.01 1.75
C THR A 313 -46.02 10.55 1.57
N ASN A 314 -46.29 10.07 0.36
CA ASN A 314 -46.72 8.70 0.14
C ASN A 314 -45.56 7.73 -0.05
N PHE A 315 -45.29 6.93 0.97
CA PHE A 315 -44.29 5.84 0.93
C PHE A 315 -44.97 4.51 1.21
N LEU A 316 -44.71 3.54 0.33
CA LEU A 316 -44.97 2.13 0.60
C LEU A 316 -43.83 1.58 1.43
N ARG A 317 -44.10 1.10 2.63
CA ARG A 317 -43.09 0.54 3.53
C ARG A 317 -43.25 -0.97 3.61
N LEU A 318 -42.21 -1.69 3.18
CA LEU A 318 -42.09 -3.17 3.27
C LEU A 318 -41.16 -3.52 4.39
N ASN A 319 -41.59 -4.45 5.26
CA ASN A 319 -40.74 -5.02 6.31
C ASN A 319 -40.84 -6.53 6.27
N GLY A 320 -39.72 -7.22 6.52
CA GLY A 320 -39.68 -8.67 6.60
C GLY A 320 -38.42 -9.20 7.24
N LEU A 321 -38.49 -10.37 7.82
CA LEU A 321 -37.32 -11.11 8.27
C LEU A 321 -36.84 -12.00 7.11
N VAL A 322 -35.58 -11.91 6.76
CA VAL A 322 -34.99 -12.72 5.70
C VAL A 322 -34.51 -14.04 6.29
N ASP A 323 -35.28 -15.08 6.14
CA ASP A 323 -34.92 -16.46 6.45
C ASP A 323 -34.44 -17.21 5.19
N ASN A 324 -34.91 -16.82 4.01
CA ASN A 324 -34.55 -17.37 2.72
C ASN A 324 -34.18 -16.25 1.73
N THR A 325 -33.03 -16.39 1.05
CA THR A 325 -32.54 -15.39 0.07
C THR A 325 -33.13 -15.54 -1.32
N GLU A 326 -33.75 -16.67 -1.63
CA GLU A 326 -34.43 -16.92 -2.90
C GLU A 326 -35.85 -16.35 -2.94
N ASN A 327 -36.51 -16.29 -1.77
CA ASN A 327 -37.85 -15.74 -1.60
C ASN A 327 -37.90 -14.83 -0.38
N LEU A 328 -37.98 -13.53 -0.63
CA LEU A 328 -38.14 -12.56 0.43
C LEU A 328 -39.63 -12.32 0.64
N SER A 329 -40.08 -12.16 1.88
CA SER A 329 -41.50 -11.91 2.20
C SER A 329 -41.65 -11.13 3.49
N GLY A 330 -42.84 -10.58 3.68
CA GLY A 330 -43.14 -9.85 4.90
C GLY A 330 -44.46 -9.08 4.79
N LYS A 331 -44.55 -8.01 5.62
CA LYS A 331 -45.73 -7.13 5.67
C LYS A 331 -45.39 -5.78 5.07
N ALA A 332 -46.33 -5.22 4.34
CA ALA A 332 -46.27 -3.88 3.79
C ALA A 332 -47.39 -3.00 4.38
N ILE A 333 -47.08 -1.75 4.63
CA ILE A 333 -48.03 -0.75 5.04
C ILE A 333 -48.31 0.15 3.83
N LEU A 334 -49.52 0.14 3.36
CA LEU A 334 -49.98 0.99 2.24
C LEU A 334 -50.22 2.43 2.70
N ASN A 335 -50.34 3.32 1.72
CA ASN A 335 -50.58 4.76 1.98
C ASN A 335 -51.82 5.07 2.79
N ASN A 336 -52.86 4.23 2.71
CA ASN A 336 -54.09 4.32 3.50
C ASN A 336 -53.97 3.72 4.92
N GLY A 337 -52.75 3.27 5.31
CA GLY A 337 -52.50 2.64 6.61
C GLY A 337 -52.89 1.18 6.72
N SER A 338 -53.44 0.55 5.67
CA SER A 338 -53.77 -0.86 5.70
C SER A 338 -52.50 -1.74 5.57
N GLU A 339 -52.49 -2.87 6.25
CA GLU A 339 -51.43 -3.84 6.24
C GLU A 339 -51.74 -4.93 5.22
N VAL A 340 -50.77 -5.21 4.30
CA VAL A 340 -50.87 -6.27 3.33
C VAL A 340 -49.58 -7.11 3.34
N THR A 341 -49.60 -8.32 2.79
CA THR A 341 -48.45 -9.13 2.60
C THR A 341 -47.75 -8.77 1.29
N TRP A 342 -46.43 -8.90 1.31
CA TRP A 342 -45.61 -8.80 0.10
C TRP A 342 -44.68 -10.02 -0.01
N TYR A 343 -44.28 -10.33 -1.23
CA TYR A 343 -43.23 -11.31 -1.51
C TYR A 343 -42.38 -10.87 -2.70
N ALA A 344 -41.12 -11.30 -2.69
CA ALA A 344 -40.20 -11.10 -3.81
C ALA A 344 -39.48 -12.40 -4.12
N LYS A 345 -39.68 -12.90 -5.35
CA LYS A 345 -39.07 -14.12 -5.86
C LYS A 345 -37.81 -13.75 -6.64
N LYS A 346 -36.68 -14.37 -6.33
CA LYS A 346 -35.43 -14.15 -7.03
C LYS A 346 -35.53 -14.70 -8.46
N THR A 347 -35.21 -13.84 -9.41
CA THR A 347 -35.21 -14.19 -10.86
C THR A 347 -33.81 -14.37 -11.42
N ALA A 348 -32.82 -13.65 -10.83
CA ALA A 348 -31.43 -13.81 -11.20
C ALA A 348 -30.49 -13.54 -10.00
N PRO A 349 -29.40 -14.29 -9.85
CA PRO A 349 -28.39 -14.01 -8.86
C PRO A 349 -27.69 -12.69 -9.18
N PHE A 350 -27.12 -12.04 -8.17
CA PHE A 350 -26.26 -10.87 -8.36
C PHE A 350 -25.05 -11.28 -9.21
N LYS A 351 -24.99 -10.76 -10.43
CA LYS A 351 -23.81 -10.88 -11.28
C LYS A 351 -22.96 -9.65 -11.06
N ILE A 352 -21.76 -9.85 -10.55
CA ILE A 352 -20.75 -8.81 -10.64
C ILE A 352 -20.47 -8.65 -12.13
N VAL A 353 -20.94 -7.56 -12.71
CA VAL A 353 -20.56 -7.18 -14.08
C VAL A 353 -19.04 -6.94 -14.00
N LYS A 354 -18.25 -7.96 -14.33
CA LYS A 354 -16.91 -7.71 -14.80
C LYS A 354 -17.12 -6.90 -16.07
N ASP A 355 -16.54 -5.72 -16.11
CA ASP A 355 -16.37 -5.04 -17.38
C ASP A 355 -15.49 -5.95 -18.25
N SER A 356 -16.16 -6.83 -19.01
CA SER A 356 -15.52 -7.92 -19.78
C SER A 356 -14.79 -7.42 -21.01
N SER A 357 -14.73 -6.11 -21.20
CA SER A 357 -13.97 -5.48 -22.29
C SER A 357 -12.49 -5.26 -21.95
N ALA A 358 -12.10 -5.40 -20.69
CA ALA A 358 -10.70 -5.41 -20.31
C ALA A 358 -10.27 -6.86 -20.00
N VAL A 359 -9.81 -7.58 -21.00
CA VAL A 359 -8.71 -8.53 -20.76
C VAL A 359 -7.63 -7.65 -20.13
N GLU A 360 -7.45 -7.77 -18.82
CA GLU A 360 -6.39 -7.07 -18.11
C GLU A 360 -5.06 -7.50 -18.73
N LYS A 361 -4.64 -6.74 -19.76
CA LYS A 361 -3.27 -6.86 -20.23
C LYS A 361 -2.42 -6.49 -19.02
N PRO A 362 -1.42 -7.32 -18.68
CA PRO A 362 -0.51 -6.99 -17.60
C PRO A 362 0.01 -5.58 -17.85
N PHE A 363 -0.01 -4.74 -16.82
CA PHE A 363 0.45 -3.36 -16.94
C PHE A 363 1.86 -3.35 -17.53
N ALA A 364 2.02 -2.65 -18.66
CA ALA A 364 3.32 -2.51 -19.29
C ALA A 364 4.17 -1.56 -18.42
N VAL A 365 5.15 -2.13 -17.73
CA VAL A 365 6.11 -1.36 -16.92
C VAL A 365 7.24 -0.93 -17.82
N GLN A 366 7.50 0.38 -17.89
CA GLN A 366 8.61 0.93 -18.65
C GLN A 366 9.95 0.50 -18.03
N PRO A 367 11.00 0.26 -18.83
CA PRO A 367 12.31 -0.10 -18.30
C PRO A 367 12.91 1.05 -17.50
N VAL A 368 13.70 0.71 -16.48
CA VAL A 368 14.56 1.66 -15.78
C VAL A 368 15.70 2.06 -16.72
N THR A 369 16.01 3.35 -16.81
CA THR A 369 17.08 3.88 -17.67
C THR A 369 18.22 4.46 -16.84
N TYR A 370 19.44 4.39 -17.38
CA TYR A 370 20.68 4.84 -16.74
C TYR A 370 21.41 5.86 -17.64
N PRO A 371 22.00 6.92 -17.10
CA PRO A 371 22.08 7.32 -15.69
C PRO A 371 20.82 8.04 -15.17
N ASN A 372 19.95 8.49 -16.06
CA ASN A 372 18.78 9.30 -15.71
C ASN A 372 17.50 8.51 -15.92
N ILE A 373 16.51 8.78 -15.07
CA ILE A 373 15.22 8.10 -15.10
C ILE A 373 14.39 8.41 -16.35
N ALA A 374 14.53 9.64 -16.92
CA ALA A 374 13.80 10.05 -18.11
C ALA A 374 14.49 9.61 -19.40
N TYR A 375 15.80 9.78 -19.45
CA TYR A 375 16.64 9.56 -20.65
C TYR A 375 17.89 8.79 -20.27
N GLY A 376 18.20 7.75 -21.02
CA GLY A 376 19.39 6.96 -20.78
C GLY A 376 19.35 5.61 -21.48
N ASN A 377 20.26 4.76 -21.11
CA ASN A 377 20.34 3.39 -21.60
C ASN A 377 19.51 2.44 -20.74
N THR A 378 18.94 1.41 -21.32
CA THR A 378 18.26 0.33 -20.60
C THR A 378 19.22 -0.60 -19.88
N GLU A 379 20.48 -0.61 -20.29
CA GLU A 379 21.59 -1.31 -19.63
C GLU A 379 22.58 -0.30 -19.05
N LEU A 380 23.23 -0.69 -17.95
CA LEU A 380 24.32 0.12 -17.38
C LEU A 380 25.41 0.31 -18.42
N PRO A 381 25.82 1.56 -18.70
CA PRO A 381 26.96 1.82 -19.57
C PRO A 381 28.21 1.08 -19.08
N LYS A 382 28.87 0.43 -19.98
CA LYS A 382 30.14 -0.26 -19.70
C LYS A 382 31.29 0.64 -20.14
N ALA A 383 32.36 0.63 -19.38
CA ALA A 383 33.60 1.29 -19.80
C ALA A 383 34.08 0.68 -21.13
N GLN A 384 34.39 1.53 -22.07
CA GLN A 384 34.84 1.13 -23.39
C GLN A 384 35.90 2.11 -23.91
N THR A 385 36.77 1.64 -24.75
CA THR A 385 37.73 2.51 -25.44
C THR A 385 37.04 3.17 -26.63
N LEU A 386 37.04 4.50 -26.65
CA LEU A 386 36.42 5.31 -27.69
C LEU A 386 37.47 6.11 -28.42
N LEU A 387 37.40 6.13 -29.76
CA LEU A 387 38.23 6.97 -30.62
C LEU A 387 37.33 7.95 -31.36
N PHE A 388 37.42 9.23 -31.01
CA PHE A 388 36.81 10.32 -31.76
C PHE A 388 37.77 10.74 -32.85
N LYS A 389 37.36 10.65 -34.10
CA LYS A 389 38.20 11.01 -35.25
C LYS A 389 37.83 12.36 -35.84
N ASN A 390 38.85 13.07 -36.32
CA ASN A 390 38.66 14.32 -37.03
C ASN A 390 37.86 15.37 -36.24
N ALA A 391 38.12 15.48 -34.93
CA ALA A 391 37.47 16.41 -34.03
C ALA A 391 38.23 17.75 -33.97
N THR A 392 37.49 18.82 -33.70
CA THR A 392 38.07 20.07 -33.21
C THR A 392 38.14 20.01 -31.70
N VAL A 393 39.37 20.02 -31.18
CA VAL A 393 39.63 19.84 -29.75
C VAL A 393 40.06 21.17 -29.11
N TRP A 394 39.29 21.63 -28.14
CA TRP A 394 39.63 22.80 -27.34
C TRP A 394 40.38 22.29 -26.09
N THR A 395 41.72 22.40 -26.14
CA THR A 395 42.59 21.77 -25.14
C THR A 395 42.58 22.50 -23.81
N ASN A 396 42.30 23.79 -23.79
CA ASN A 396 42.50 24.73 -22.69
C ASN A 396 43.96 24.70 -22.12
N GLU A 397 44.89 24.29 -22.97
CA GLU A 397 46.32 24.22 -22.73
C GLU A 397 47.06 25.09 -23.73
N LYS A 398 48.41 25.03 -23.78
CA LYS A 398 49.26 25.83 -24.65
C LYS A 398 48.99 25.60 -26.14
N GLU A 399 48.58 24.41 -26.50
CA GLU A 399 48.26 23.98 -27.85
C GLU A 399 47.03 24.68 -28.42
N GLY A 400 46.19 25.24 -27.53
CA GLY A 400 44.98 25.96 -27.91
C GLY A 400 43.93 25.08 -28.58
N ILE A 401 43.52 25.43 -29.80
CA ILE A 401 42.51 24.69 -30.56
C ILE A 401 43.24 23.81 -31.59
N LEU A 402 42.99 22.51 -31.51
CA LEU A 402 43.50 21.54 -32.46
C LEU A 402 42.38 21.09 -33.39
N GLU A 403 42.57 21.29 -34.68
CA GLU A 403 41.63 20.85 -35.73
C GLU A 403 42.04 19.51 -36.30
N GLN A 404 41.06 18.74 -36.82
CA GLN A 404 41.26 17.44 -37.46
C GLN A 404 42.06 16.45 -36.60
N THR A 405 41.83 16.49 -35.30
CA THR A 405 42.57 15.72 -34.28
C THR A 405 41.79 14.51 -33.82
N ASP A 406 42.47 13.42 -33.63
CA ASP A 406 41.86 12.21 -33.05
C ASP A 406 42.02 12.22 -31.54
N VAL A 407 40.92 11.90 -30.81
CA VAL A 407 40.88 11.82 -29.33
C VAL A 407 40.60 10.40 -28.94
N LEU A 408 41.54 9.75 -28.25
CA LEU A 408 41.38 8.40 -27.69
C LEU A 408 41.04 8.48 -26.21
N ILE A 409 39.86 7.97 -25.83
CA ILE A 409 39.46 7.77 -24.44
C ILE A 409 39.61 6.30 -24.11
N LYS A 410 40.38 5.96 -23.07
CA LYS A 410 40.55 4.61 -22.54
C LYS A 410 39.98 4.52 -21.15
N ASN A 411 39.04 3.55 -20.93
CA ASN A 411 38.49 3.11 -19.62
C ASN A 411 38.12 4.23 -18.66
#